data_15dc0c84c05bd0e3adfc2d31499338be
#
_entry.id   15dc0c84c05bd0e3adfc2d31499338be
#
_cell.length_a   1.000
_cell.length_b   1.000
_cell.length_c   1.000
_cell.angle_alpha   90.00
_cell.angle_beta   90.00
_cell.angle_gamma   90.00
#
_symmetry.space_group_name_H-M   'P 1'
#
loop_
_entity.id
_entity.type
_entity.pdbx_description
1 polymer ?
#
loop_
_entity_poly.entity_id
_entity_poly.type
_entity_poly.pdbx_seq_one_letter_code
_entity_poly.pdbx_strand_id
1 'polypeptide(L)'
;DDGCTAGVLLASMGLQLTEAVRECRQLSGQFVLPYQTRAVAGAPRGSRASDKYCRDLTRRAAERELDPVFCREAELDRMVEILCRRQKNNPCLVGEPGVGKTALAEGLAQRIAGDRVPRALKGRRLLALDMASLVAGTKYRGDFEERFKNLLEELVRDGSAILFVDE
;
A
#
# COMPACT_ATOMS: atom_id res chain seq x y z
N ASP A 1 2.34 17.01 -12.96
CA ASP A 1 3.44 16.30 -13.65
C ASP A 1 2.93 14.93 -14.09
N ASP A 2 2.53 14.86 -15.38
CA ASP A 2 1.88 13.72 -16.01
C ASP A 2 2.86 12.63 -16.48
N GLY A 3 4.05 12.60 -15.94
CA GLY A 3 5.14 11.71 -16.36
C GLY A 3 5.42 10.52 -15.43
N CYS A 4 4.57 10.28 -14.44
CA CYS A 4 4.70 9.09 -13.57
C CYS A 4 4.06 7.88 -14.27
N THR A 5 4.75 6.74 -14.31
CA THR A 5 4.28 5.50 -14.98
C THR A 5 2.90 5.07 -14.48
N ALA A 6 2.61 5.27 -13.19
CA ALA A 6 1.28 5.06 -12.61
C ALA A 6 0.23 6.03 -13.19
N GLY A 7 0.61 7.28 -13.47
CA GLY A 7 -0.25 8.26 -14.13
C GLY A 7 -0.56 7.87 -15.58
N VAL A 8 0.42 7.33 -16.30
CA VAL A 8 0.27 6.87 -17.69
C VAL A 8 -0.60 5.62 -17.75
N LEU A 9 -0.43 4.66 -16.83
CA LEU A 9 -1.27 3.46 -16.73
C LEU A 9 -2.73 3.82 -16.40
N LEU A 10 -2.96 4.70 -15.44
CA LEU A 10 -4.31 5.17 -15.08
C LEU A 10 -4.94 5.96 -16.23
N ALA A 11 -4.17 6.78 -16.95
CA ALA A 11 -4.64 7.52 -18.12
C ALA A 11 -4.97 6.58 -19.30
N SER A 12 -4.16 5.53 -19.54
CA SER A 12 -4.45 4.51 -20.55
C SER A 12 -5.70 3.68 -20.25
N MET A 13 -6.07 3.58 -18.96
CA MET A 13 -7.31 2.96 -18.48
C MET A 13 -8.48 3.95 -18.44
N GLY A 14 -8.26 5.22 -18.85
CA GLY A 14 -9.27 6.29 -18.86
C GLY A 14 -9.67 6.79 -17.45
N LEU A 15 -8.91 6.44 -16.44
CA LEU A 15 -9.02 6.99 -15.08
C LEU A 15 -8.10 8.19 -14.96
N GLN A 16 -8.65 9.38 -14.74
CA GLN A 16 -7.84 10.54 -14.46
C GLN A 16 -7.27 10.41 -13.04
N LEU A 17 -5.93 10.44 -12.92
CA LEU A 17 -5.22 10.40 -11.62
C LEU A 17 -5.78 11.44 -10.65
N THR A 18 -6.24 12.58 -11.17
CA THR A 18 -6.91 13.65 -10.45
C THR A 18 -8.23 13.23 -9.81
N GLU A 19 -8.99 12.34 -10.46
CA GLU A 19 -10.28 11.85 -9.92
C GLU A 19 -10.05 10.78 -8.85
N ALA A 20 -9.19 9.81 -9.09
CA ALA A 20 -8.82 8.80 -8.10
C ALA A 20 -8.18 9.44 -6.86
N VAL A 21 -7.29 10.43 -7.03
CA VAL A 21 -6.71 11.22 -5.93
C VAL A 21 -7.74 12.10 -5.24
N ARG A 22 -8.75 12.61 -5.97
CA ARG A 22 -9.83 13.43 -5.42
C ARG A 22 -10.79 12.60 -4.57
N GLU A 23 -11.16 11.41 -5.01
CA GLU A 23 -11.97 10.48 -4.22
C GLU A 23 -11.20 9.95 -2.99
N CYS A 24 -9.92 9.60 -3.14
CA CYS A 24 -9.06 9.29 -2.00
C CYS A 24 -8.90 10.47 -1.03
N ARG A 25 -8.88 11.72 -1.51
CA ARG A 25 -8.87 12.93 -0.65
C ARG A 25 -10.21 13.18 0.03
N GLN A 26 -11.33 12.92 -0.62
CA GLN A 26 -12.66 13.05 0.02
C GLN A 26 -12.83 11.98 1.11
N LEU A 27 -12.33 10.78 0.90
CA LEU A 27 -12.31 9.71 1.90
C LEU A 27 -11.29 9.98 3.03
N SER A 28 -10.13 10.56 2.74
CA SER A 28 -9.11 10.90 3.74
C SER A 28 -9.36 12.21 4.49
N GLY A 29 -10.14 13.13 3.92
CA GLY A 29 -10.48 14.43 4.54
C GLY A 29 -11.40 14.33 5.76
N GLN A 30 -12.05 13.18 5.98
CA GLN A 30 -12.89 12.90 7.15
C GLN A 30 -12.22 12.00 8.20
N PHE A 31 -10.99 11.53 7.95
CA PHE A 31 -10.29 10.65 8.86
C PHE A 31 -9.19 11.38 9.63
N VAL A 32 -9.61 12.14 10.65
CA VAL A 32 -8.76 12.35 11.83
C VAL A 32 -8.80 11.04 12.60
N LEU A 33 -7.79 10.19 12.41
CA LEU A 33 -7.64 9.00 13.23
C LEU A 33 -7.42 9.43 14.69
N PRO A 34 -8.34 9.17 15.61
CA PRO A 34 -7.98 9.14 17.01
C PRO A 34 -7.01 7.97 17.15
N TYR A 35 -5.79 8.28 17.53
CA TYR A 35 -4.75 7.32 17.84
C TYR A 35 -5.20 6.44 19.02
N GLN A 36 -5.82 5.32 18.71
CA GLN A 36 -6.10 4.26 19.68
C GLN A 36 -5.48 2.97 19.17
N THR A 37 -4.33 2.65 19.74
CA THR A 37 -3.77 1.30 19.73
C THR A 37 -4.76 0.35 20.40
N ARG A 38 -5.61 -0.28 19.63
CA ARG A 38 -6.33 -1.46 20.06
C ARG A 38 -5.87 -2.61 19.17
N ALA A 39 -5.03 -3.45 19.75
CA ALA A 39 -4.77 -4.76 19.18
C ALA A 39 -6.12 -5.48 19.09
N VAL A 40 -6.66 -5.57 17.88
CA VAL A 40 -7.86 -6.37 17.61
C VAL A 40 -7.38 -7.78 17.37
N ALA A 41 -7.38 -8.56 18.45
CA ALA A 41 -7.29 -10.00 18.37
C ALA A 41 -8.46 -10.54 17.52
N GLY A 42 -8.12 -11.24 16.41
CA GLY A 42 -8.96 -12.30 15.86
C GLY A 42 -10.37 -11.92 15.39
N ALA A 43 -10.49 -11.16 14.29
CA ALA A 43 -11.71 -11.21 13.51
C ALA A 43 -11.73 -12.49 12.65
N PRO A 44 -12.89 -13.17 12.47
CA PRO A 44 -12.98 -14.43 11.73
C PRO A 44 -12.51 -14.25 10.28
N ARG A 45 -11.68 -15.17 9.82
CA ARG A 45 -11.13 -15.25 8.46
C ARG A 45 -12.23 -15.66 7.47
N GLY A 46 -13.12 -14.72 7.14
CA GLY A 46 -13.84 -14.76 5.89
C GLY A 46 -12.91 -14.31 4.78
N SER A 47 -13.05 -14.83 3.58
CA SER A 47 -12.26 -14.44 2.40
C SER A 47 -12.27 -12.92 2.22
N ARG A 48 -11.23 -12.25 2.72
CA ARG A 48 -11.09 -10.79 2.60
C ARG A 48 -10.61 -10.47 1.18
N ALA A 49 -11.04 -9.35 0.63
CA ALA A 49 -10.56 -8.88 -0.67
C ALA A 49 -9.04 -8.65 -0.62
N SER A 50 -8.50 -8.18 0.49
CA SER A 50 -7.07 -8.04 0.72
C SER A 50 -6.31 -9.37 0.63
N ASP A 51 -6.85 -10.48 1.12
CA ASP A 51 -6.21 -11.80 1.03
C ASP A 51 -6.19 -12.33 -0.42
N LYS A 52 -7.13 -11.87 -1.24
CA LYS A 52 -7.27 -12.31 -2.64
C LYS A 52 -6.43 -11.48 -3.61
N TYR A 53 -6.31 -10.17 -3.37
CA TYR A 53 -5.72 -9.23 -4.32
C TYR A 53 -4.43 -8.58 -3.81
N CYS A 54 -3.99 -8.89 -2.58
CA CYS A 54 -2.76 -8.35 -2.01
C CYS A 54 -1.87 -9.45 -1.46
N ARG A 55 -0.56 -9.20 -1.54
CA ARG A 55 0.47 -10.00 -0.86
C ARG A 55 0.91 -9.27 0.41
N ASP A 56 0.80 -9.91 1.57
CA ASP A 56 1.24 -9.32 2.85
C ASP A 56 2.77 -9.43 2.97
N LEU A 57 3.47 -8.34 2.67
CA LEU A 57 4.92 -8.27 2.75
C LEU A 57 5.40 -8.29 4.20
N THR A 58 4.65 -7.72 5.14
CA THR A 58 5.03 -7.72 6.56
C THR A 58 5.01 -9.13 7.15
N ARG A 59 4.01 -9.93 6.78
CA ARG A 59 3.95 -11.33 7.17
C ARG A 59 5.11 -12.13 6.59
N ARG A 60 5.39 -11.98 5.29
CA ARG A 60 6.51 -12.64 4.63
C ARG A 60 7.87 -12.24 5.22
N ALA A 61 8.00 -10.96 5.62
CA ALA A 61 9.19 -10.49 6.33
C ALA A 61 9.36 -11.17 7.70
N ALA A 62 8.26 -11.35 8.45
CA ALA A 62 8.27 -12.04 9.73
C ALA A 62 8.61 -13.53 9.58
N GLU A 63 8.15 -14.16 8.49
CA GLU A 63 8.45 -15.55 8.10
C GLU A 63 9.86 -15.71 7.49
N ARG A 64 10.61 -14.61 7.33
CA ARG A 64 11.96 -14.55 6.72
C ARG A 64 12.00 -15.03 5.26
N GLU A 65 10.94 -14.82 4.53
CA GLU A 65 10.83 -15.19 3.12
C GLU A 65 11.34 -14.09 2.17
N LEU A 66 11.68 -12.91 2.67
CA LEU A 66 12.17 -11.80 1.88
C LEU A 66 13.69 -11.70 1.95
N ASP A 67 14.29 -11.39 0.81
CA ASP A 67 15.73 -11.15 0.74
C ASP A 67 16.13 -9.88 1.51
N PRO A 68 17.29 -9.89 2.18
CA PRO A 68 17.77 -8.72 2.91
C PRO A 68 18.11 -7.57 1.94
N VAL A 69 17.69 -6.36 2.29
CA VAL A 69 17.98 -5.16 1.51
C VAL A 69 19.20 -4.47 2.09
N PHE A 70 20.21 -4.23 1.25
CA PHE A 70 21.47 -3.61 1.62
C PHE A 70 21.66 -2.26 0.95
N CYS A 71 22.38 -1.36 1.61
CA CYS A 71 22.82 -0.06 1.09
C CYS A 71 21.66 0.85 0.62
N ARG A 72 20.49 0.75 1.29
CA ARG A 72 19.28 1.54 0.99
C ARG A 72 18.69 2.19 2.25
N GLU A 73 19.50 2.38 3.26
CA GLU A 73 19.06 2.90 4.56
C GLU A 73 18.49 4.31 4.44
N ALA A 74 19.13 5.18 3.63
CA ALA A 74 18.72 6.57 3.44
C ALA A 74 17.33 6.68 2.77
N GLU A 75 17.09 5.87 1.74
CA GLU A 75 15.80 5.83 1.05
C GLU A 75 14.70 5.26 1.97
N LEU A 76 15.02 4.22 2.72
CA LEU A 76 14.09 3.63 3.70
C LEU A 76 13.76 4.62 4.82
N ASP A 77 14.74 5.36 5.33
CA ASP A 77 14.52 6.39 6.34
C ASP A 77 13.63 7.50 5.79
N ARG A 78 13.87 7.90 4.55
CA ARG A 78 13.03 8.90 3.87
C ARG A 78 11.59 8.43 3.67
N MET A 79 11.37 7.16 3.29
CA MET A 79 10.03 6.58 3.21
C MET A 79 9.33 6.61 4.56
N VAL A 80 10.00 6.17 5.62
CA VAL A 80 9.48 6.17 6.98
C VAL A 80 9.13 7.60 7.44
N GLU A 81 10.00 8.59 7.17
CA GLU A 81 9.73 9.99 7.46
C GLU A 81 8.45 10.48 6.78
N ILE A 82 8.29 10.19 5.47
CA ILE A 82 7.13 10.63 4.70
C ILE A 82 5.86 9.96 5.24
N LEU A 83 5.88 8.65 5.49
CA LEU A 83 4.75 7.89 6.02
C LEU A 83 4.30 8.39 7.41
N CYS A 84 5.22 8.96 8.21
CA CYS A 84 4.92 9.52 9.52
C CYS A 84 4.37 10.95 9.49
N ARG A 85 4.28 11.60 8.33
CA ARG A 85 3.73 12.95 8.20
C ARG A 85 2.24 12.97 8.47
N ARG A 86 1.75 14.09 8.99
CA ARG A 86 0.29 14.30 9.18
C ARG A 86 -0.45 14.54 7.86
N GLN A 87 0.24 15.11 6.88
CA GLN A 87 -0.28 15.40 5.54
C GLN A 87 0.76 15.01 4.50
N LYS A 88 0.32 14.69 3.28
CA LYS A 88 1.18 14.25 2.18
C LYS A 88 2.10 13.10 2.59
N ASN A 89 1.51 12.10 3.26
CA ASN A 89 2.18 10.95 3.83
C ASN A 89 2.32 9.76 2.87
N ASN A 90 2.07 9.95 1.58
CA ASN A 90 2.19 8.91 0.57
C ASN A 90 3.51 9.08 -0.18
N PRO A 91 4.55 8.26 0.08
CA PRO A 91 5.79 8.28 -0.68
C PRO A 91 5.56 7.73 -2.09
N CYS A 92 6.19 8.37 -3.09
CA CYS A 92 6.25 7.87 -4.45
C CYS A 92 7.70 7.49 -4.75
N LEU A 93 7.92 6.23 -5.14
CA LEU A 93 9.23 5.73 -5.55
C LEU A 93 9.40 5.95 -7.05
N VAL A 94 10.34 6.84 -7.41
CA VAL A 94 10.64 7.16 -8.80
C VAL A 94 12.03 6.65 -9.15
N GLY A 95 12.15 6.00 -10.29
CA GLY A 95 13.41 5.46 -10.78
C GLY A 95 13.21 4.56 -12.00
N GLU A 96 14.30 4.26 -12.70
CA GLU A 96 14.28 3.35 -13.85
C GLU A 96 13.84 1.93 -13.46
N PRO A 97 13.38 1.13 -14.43
CA PRO A 97 13.11 -0.30 -14.19
C PRO A 97 14.36 -1.00 -13.65
N GLY A 98 14.20 -1.90 -12.68
CA GLY A 98 15.30 -2.68 -12.12
C GLY A 98 16.14 -2.01 -11.04
N VAL A 99 15.91 -0.73 -10.71
CA VAL A 99 16.70 -0.04 -9.64
C VAL A 99 16.35 -0.48 -8.22
N GLY A 100 15.39 -1.39 -8.04
CA GLY A 100 15.03 -1.97 -6.74
C GLY A 100 13.90 -1.23 -6.01
N LYS A 101 12.92 -0.63 -6.73
CA LYS A 101 11.74 -0.01 -6.10
C LYS A 101 10.95 -1.00 -5.23
N THR A 102 10.72 -2.21 -5.73
CA THR A 102 10.03 -3.27 -4.99
C THR A 102 10.85 -3.73 -3.78
N ALA A 103 12.19 -3.83 -3.92
CA ALA A 103 13.08 -4.16 -2.80
C ALA A 103 13.00 -3.12 -1.66
N LEU A 104 12.79 -1.83 -1.97
CA LEU A 104 12.56 -0.81 -0.93
C LEU A 104 11.27 -1.07 -0.15
N ALA A 105 10.19 -1.50 -0.83
CA ALA A 105 8.96 -1.87 -0.13
C ALA A 105 9.18 -3.12 0.76
N GLU A 106 9.92 -4.12 0.28
CA GLU A 106 10.29 -5.29 1.06
C GLU A 106 11.16 -4.92 2.28
N GLY A 107 12.14 -4.02 2.09
CA GLY A 107 12.96 -3.48 3.18
C GLY A 107 12.14 -2.73 4.24
N LEU A 108 11.13 -1.96 3.81
CA LEU A 108 10.19 -1.33 4.74
C LEU A 108 9.37 -2.38 5.52
N ALA A 109 8.89 -3.43 4.85
CA ALA A 109 8.19 -4.54 5.50
C ALA A 109 9.06 -5.23 6.55
N GLN A 110 10.35 -5.46 6.26
CA GLN A 110 11.31 -6.02 7.21
C GLN A 110 11.54 -5.10 8.41
N ARG A 111 11.60 -3.78 8.21
CA ARG A 111 11.72 -2.82 9.30
C ARG A 111 10.47 -2.80 10.19
N ILE A 112 9.28 -2.88 9.61
CA ILE A 112 8.01 -2.95 10.35
C ILE A 112 7.95 -4.25 11.16
N ALA A 113 8.20 -5.40 10.52
CA ALA A 113 8.19 -6.71 11.16
C ALA A 113 9.24 -6.83 12.29
N GLY A 114 10.39 -6.17 12.13
CA GLY A 114 11.46 -6.11 13.14
C GLY A 114 11.32 -5.00 14.18
N ASP A 115 10.17 -4.32 14.26
CA ASP A 115 9.92 -3.18 15.16
C ASP A 115 10.92 -2.01 15.03
N ARG A 116 11.65 -1.94 13.91
CA ARG A 116 12.67 -0.91 13.61
C ARG A 116 12.07 0.31 12.91
N VAL A 117 10.89 0.72 13.36
CA VAL A 117 10.14 1.87 12.83
C VAL A 117 9.58 2.72 13.98
N PRO A 118 9.29 4.00 13.72
CA PRO A 118 8.62 4.87 14.68
C PRO A 118 7.27 4.28 15.13
N ARG A 119 6.81 4.70 16.30
CA ARG A 119 5.57 4.21 16.93
C ARG A 119 4.34 4.31 16.02
N ALA A 120 4.32 5.31 15.13
CA ALA A 120 3.22 5.50 14.17
C ALA A 120 3.08 4.36 13.15
N LEU A 121 4.15 3.64 12.86
CA LEU A 121 4.19 2.53 11.89
C LEU A 121 4.27 1.16 12.55
N LYS A 122 4.43 1.07 13.86
CA LYS A 122 4.45 -0.20 14.58
C LYS A 122 3.12 -0.93 14.46
N GLY A 123 3.17 -2.22 14.19
CA GLY A 123 1.99 -3.06 14.03
C GLY A 123 1.17 -2.79 12.76
N ARG A 124 1.69 -1.94 11.85
CA ARG A 124 1.10 -1.76 10.52
C ARG A 124 1.43 -2.95 9.63
N ARG A 125 0.53 -3.25 8.69
CA ARG A 125 0.76 -4.26 7.64
C ARG A 125 1.06 -3.57 6.32
N LEU A 126 2.09 -4.00 5.64
CA LEU A 126 2.42 -3.56 4.29
C LEU A 126 1.90 -4.59 3.29
N LEU A 127 0.92 -4.21 2.51
CA LEU A 127 0.24 -5.05 1.53
C LEU A 127 0.62 -4.61 0.12
N ALA A 128 1.22 -5.51 -0.66
CA ALA A 128 1.51 -5.25 -2.06
C ALA A 128 0.31 -5.66 -2.92
N LEU A 129 -0.24 -4.71 -3.68
CA LEU A 129 -1.36 -4.94 -4.58
C LEU A 129 -0.91 -5.78 -5.78
N ASP A 130 -1.65 -6.85 -6.07
CA ASP A 130 -1.50 -7.64 -7.29
C ASP A 130 -2.52 -7.17 -8.33
N MET A 131 -2.07 -6.26 -9.20
CA MET A 131 -2.91 -5.70 -10.28
C MET A 131 -3.38 -6.79 -11.24
N ALA A 132 -2.56 -7.80 -11.52
CA ALA A 132 -2.92 -8.89 -12.42
C ALA A 132 -4.10 -9.70 -11.85
N SER A 133 -4.05 -10.05 -10.57
CA SER A 133 -5.14 -10.74 -9.88
C SER A 133 -6.43 -9.91 -9.81
N LEU A 134 -6.31 -8.58 -9.68
CA LEU A 134 -7.46 -7.69 -9.62
C LEU A 134 -8.19 -7.61 -10.97
N VAL A 135 -7.44 -7.58 -12.08
CA VAL A 135 -7.97 -7.52 -13.46
C VAL A 135 -8.42 -8.88 -13.96
N ALA A 136 -7.84 -9.97 -13.45
CA ALA A 136 -8.13 -11.31 -13.93
C ALA A 136 -9.64 -11.65 -13.85
N GLY A 137 -10.21 -12.08 -15.00
CA GLY A 137 -11.62 -12.47 -15.10
C GLY A 137 -12.62 -11.32 -15.06
N THR A 138 -12.19 -10.05 -15.16
CA THR A 138 -13.10 -8.94 -15.42
C THR A 138 -13.43 -8.88 -16.89
N LYS A 139 -14.72 -8.87 -17.24
CA LYS A 139 -15.19 -8.71 -18.62
C LYS A 139 -15.47 -7.25 -18.97
N TYR A 140 -15.80 -6.46 -17.96
CA TYR A 140 -16.15 -5.06 -18.09
C TYR A 140 -15.31 -4.20 -17.15
N ARG A 141 -15.09 -2.96 -17.54
CA ARG A 141 -14.36 -1.97 -16.72
C ARG A 141 -15.01 -1.79 -15.35
N GLY A 142 -16.34 -1.83 -15.26
CA GLY A 142 -17.07 -1.69 -14.00
C GLY A 142 -16.74 -2.78 -12.98
N ASP A 143 -16.47 -4.00 -13.41
CA ASP A 143 -16.11 -5.11 -12.51
C ASP A 143 -14.78 -4.85 -11.79
N PHE A 144 -13.82 -4.25 -12.50
CA PHE A 144 -12.53 -3.85 -11.91
C PHE A 144 -12.71 -2.72 -10.89
N GLU A 145 -13.46 -1.68 -11.27
CA GLU A 145 -13.72 -0.51 -10.41
C GLU A 145 -14.41 -0.94 -9.11
N GLU A 146 -15.38 -1.82 -9.19
CA GLU A 146 -16.09 -2.36 -8.02
C GLU A 146 -15.17 -3.18 -7.12
N ARG A 147 -14.34 -4.08 -7.68
CA ARG A 147 -13.39 -4.88 -6.89
C ARG A 147 -12.36 -4.00 -6.19
N PHE A 148 -11.82 -3.01 -6.90
CA PHE A 148 -10.85 -2.07 -6.34
C PHE A 148 -11.46 -1.22 -5.24
N LYS A 149 -12.67 -0.71 -5.44
CA LYS A 149 -13.42 0.04 -4.43
C LYS A 149 -13.66 -0.79 -3.18
N ASN A 150 -14.13 -2.03 -3.32
CA ASN A 150 -14.36 -2.94 -2.20
C ASN A 150 -13.07 -3.23 -1.42
N LEU A 151 -11.94 -3.40 -2.12
CA LEU A 151 -10.62 -3.56 -1.49
C LEU A 151 -10.23 -2.31 -0.69
N LEU A 152 -10.37 -1.11 -1.27
CA LEU A 152 -10.04 0.13 -0.58
C LEU A 152 -10.92 0.36 0.66
N GLU A 153 -12.23 0.11 0.57
CA GLU A 153 -13.15 0.22 1.70
C GLU A 153 -12.76 -0.75 2.84
N GLU A 154 -12.35 -1.96 2.49
CA GLU A 154 -11.84 -2.95 3.47
C GLU A 154 -10.58 -2.44 4.16
N LEU A 155 -9.59 -1.95 3.39
CA LEU A 155 -8.33 -1.44 3.93
C LEU A 155 -8.53 -0.21 4.81
N VAL A 156 -9.41 0.70 4.41
CA VAL A 156 -9.77 1.88 5.21
C VAL A 156 -10.43 1.47 6.52
N ARG A 157 -11.32 0.48 6.49
CA ARG A 157 -11.99 -0.05 7.70
C ARG A 157 -11.01 -0.75 8.63
N ASP A 158 -10.03 -1.47 8.10
CA ASP A 158 -8.95 -2.09 8.88
C ASP A 158 -8.05 -1.03 9.54
N GLY A 159 -7.77 0.06 8.86
CA GLY A 159 -7.01 1.21 9.36
C GLY A 159 -5.55 0.92 9.73
N SER A 160 -5.10 -0.33 9.63
CA SER A 160 -3.73 -0.77 9.96
C SER A 160 -2.88 -1.04 8.73
N ALA A 161 -3.46 -1.02 7.54
CA ALA A 161 -2.79 -1.37 6.31
C ALA A 161 -2.11 -0.18 5.64
N ILE A 162 -0.95 -0.43 5.05
CA ILE A 162 -0.26 0.42 4.08
C ILE A 162 -0.32 -0.32 2.77
N LEU A 163 -0.90 0.30 1.74
CA LEU A 163 -1.00 -0.31 0.41
C LEU A 163 0.19 0.12 -0.44
N PHE A 164 0.95 -0.84 -0.91
CA PHE A 164 1.99 -0.65 -1.91
C PHE A 164 1.43 -1.04 -3.29
N VAL A 165 1.50 -0.10 -4.21
CA VAL A 165 1.08 -0.31 -5.60
C VAL A 165 2.33 -0.30 -6.46
N ASP A 166 2.66 -1.46 -7.05
CA ASP A 166 3.75 -1.62 -8.02
C ASP A 166 3.19 -1.57 -9.45
N GLU A 167 4.07 -1.45 -10.40
CA GLU A 167 3.76 -1.35 -11.85
C GLU A 167 2.87 -2.48 -12.36
#